data_822d460d01b5f8fcbdb4266229c9436a
#
_entry.id   822d460d01b5f8fcbdb4266229c9436a
#
_cell.length_a   1.000
_cell.length_b   1.000
_cell.length_c   1.000
_cell.angle_alpha   90.00
_cell.angle_beta   90.00
_cell.angle_gamma   90.00
#
_symmetry.space_group_name_H-M   'P 1'
#
loop_
_entity.id
_entity.type
_entity.pdbx_description
1 polymer ?
#
loop_
_entity_poly.entity_id
_entity_poly.type
_entity_poly.pdbx_seq_one_letter_code
_entity_poly.pdbx_strand_id
1 'polypeptide(L)'
;MAEEDITLDSDSIALEDTEDSEIADAGVSGIIPFIQERYDRAEDYRRNDEERWLRSYTNYRGIYGSDVQFTEAERSRVFIKVTKTKTLAAYGQIVDVLFAGNKFPISIEPTVLPEGVAKDVSFDPKEPEQLRGETEEVSPYGFSGDGMELPKGATEKSLLDRLGPLEEKLGDVENLKEEVGKTPTAITFSPSMVAAKNMERKIIDQLQESGATKQLRSTAFEMSLFGTGVMKGPFATDKEYPNWDEEGNYNPIFKTVPSTSHVSVWNFYPDPDANNMDEAQYVIERHKMSRTQLRSLKKRPYFRGSVIDEVIYAGESYVKKYWEDDLSDYAPDHGIYRFEVLEYWGMCDVSILEENGVEIPEDLKEQDELQANIWVCNGKLLRMVLNPFKPAKIPYMAAPYELNPYSFFGVGIAENMDDTQTLMNGFMRMAVDNAVLSGNLIMEVDETNLVPGQDLSVY
;
A
#
# COMPACT_ATOMS: atom_id res chain seq x y z
N MET A 1 -14.13 -31.02 58.04
CA MET A 1 -13.21 -30.45 57.09
C MET A 1 -13.92 -29.25 56.50
N ALA A 2 -13.51 -28.07 56.87
CA ALA A 2 -14.14 -26.81 56.53
C ALA A 2 -13.67 -26.39 55.14
N GLU A 3 -14.58 -26.04 54.27
CA GLU A 3 -14.33 -25.28 53.05
C GLU A 3 -14.13 -23.84 53.47
N GLU A 4 -12.93 -23.30 53.25
CA GLU A 4 -12.66 -21.86 53.35
C GLU A 4 -13.06 -21.20 52.04
N ASP A 5 -14.15 -20.45 52.10
CA ASP A 5 -14.57 -19.49 51.08
C ASP A 5 -13.57 -18.33 51.04
N ILE A 6 -12.78 -18.26 49.97
CA ILE A 6 -11.95 -17.07 49.67
C ILE A 6 -12.85 -16.08 48.95
N THR A 7 -13.42 -15.14 49.70
CA THR A 7 -14.03 -13.92 49.15
C THR A 7 -12.91 -13.00 48.70
N LEU A 8 -12.72 -12.87 47.39
CA LEU A 8 -11.89 -11.83 46.78
C LEU A 8 -12.58 -10.47 46.99
N ASP A 9 -11.89 -9.58 47.67
CA ASP A 9 -12.31 -8.20 47.92
C ASP A 9 -12.44 -7.46 46.59
N SER A 10 -13.68 -7.20 46.20
CA SER A 10 -14.01 -6.47 44.96
C SER A 10 -13.73 -4.96 45.02
N ASP A 11 -13.43 -4.44 46.21
CA ASP A 11 -13.24 -3.00 46.42
C ASP A 11 -11.83 -2.49 46.11
N SER A 12 -10.82 -3.35 46.10
CA SER A 12 -9.46 -2.95 45.76
C SER A 12 -9.19 -2.84 44.23
N ILE A 13 -9.98 -3.53 43.43
CA ILE A 13 -9.86 -3.49 41.96
C ILE A 13 -10.54 -2.25 41.37
N ALA A 14 -11.57 -1.72 42.06
CA ALA A 14 -12.32 -0.55 41.60
C ALA A 14 -11.58 0.79 41.85
N LEU A 15 -10.60 0.83 42.78
CA LEU A 15 -9.85 2.05 43.11
C LEU A 15 -8.64 2.26 42.20
N GLU A 16 -8.00 1.21 41.72
CA GLU A 16 -6.90 1.32 40.72
C GLU A 16 -7.40 1.72 39.34
N ASP A 17 -8.58 1.26 38.92
CA ASP A 17 -9.18 1.64 37.62
C ASP A 17 -9.66 3.10 37.56
N THR A 18 -9.95 3.74 38.70
CA THR A 18 -10.40 5.15 38.74
C THR A 18 -9.23 6.13 38.75
N GLU A 19 -8.10 5.82 39.40
CA GLU A 19 -6.91 6.68 39.35
C GLU A 19 -6.23 6.64 37.99
N ASP A 20 -6.14 5.47 37.34
CA ASP A 20 -5.60 5.33 35.99
C ASP A 20 -6.52 6.02 34.93
N SER A 21 -7.82 6.10 35.15
CA SER A 21 -8.75 6.76 34.21
C SER A 21 -8.70 8.29 34.33
N GLU A 22 -8.49 8.87 35.51
CA GLU A 22 -8.36 10.31 35.70
C GLU A 22 -7.01 10.86 35.22
N ILE A 23 -5.92 10.12 35.40
CA ILE A 23 -4.60 10.47 34.88
C ILE A 23 -4.57 10.33 33.33
N ALA A 24 -5.24 9.32 32.78
CA ALA A 24 -5.37 9.13 31.34
C ALA A 24 -6.17 10.25 30.66
N ASP A 25 -7.21 10.79 31.30
CA ASP A 25 -8.05 11.85 30.72
C ASP A 25 -7.36 13.22 30.73
N ALA A 26 -6.49 13.50 31.69
CA ALA A 26 -5.77 14.78 31.76
C ALA A 26 -4.69 14.93 30.68
N GLY A 27 -3.94 13.87 30.38
CA GLY A 27 -2.92 13.86 29.31
C GLY A 27 -3.49 13.76 27.90
N VAL A 28 -4.63 13.10 27.74
CA VAL A 28 -5.33 12.91 26.46
C VAL A 28 -5.86 14.24 25.91
N SER A 29 -6.16 15.22 26.76
CA SER A 29 -6.75 16.50 26.34
C SER A 29 -5.84 17.33 25.41
N GLY A 30 -4.52 17.18 25.47
CA GLY A 30 -3.57 17.93 24.63
C GLY A 30 -3.32 17.28 23.27
N ILE A 31 -3.24 15.93 23.20
CA ILE A 31 -2.85 15.21 21.97
C ILE A 31 -3.98 15.17 20.93
N ILE A 32 -5.23 15.09 21.37
CA ILE A 32 -6.38 15.00 20.46
C ILE A 32 -6.56 16.29 19.66
N PRO A 33 -6.62 17.49 20.30
CA PRO A 33 -6.65 18.75 19.57
C PRO A 33 -5.45 18.92 18.63
N PHE A 34 -4.25 18.50 19.03
CA PHE A 34 -3.04 18.57 18.20
C PHE A 34 -3.19 17.74 16.90
N ILE A 35 -3.68 16.51 16.99
CA ILE A 35 -3.90 15.68 15.79
C ILE A 35 -5.05 16.24 14.95
N GLN A 36 -6.11 16.73 15.58
CA GLN A 36 -7.25 17.27 14.86
C GLN A 36 -6.86 18.54 14.10
N GLU A 37 -6.10 19.45 14.70
CA GLU A 37 -5.60 20.66 14.04
C GLU A 37 -4.75 20.31 12.81
N ARG A 38 -3.83 19.33 12.94
CA ARG A 38 -3.00 18.87 11.83
C ARG A 38 -3.83 18.21 10.73
N TYR A 39 -4.85 17.46 11.10
CA TYR A 39 -5.76 16.84 10.14
C TYR A 39 -6.57 17.89 9.38
N ASP A 40 -7.17 18.85 10.08
CA ASP A 40 -7.97 19.93 9.48
C ASP A 40 -7.10 20.77 8.53
N ARG A 41 -5.86 21.10 8.96
CA ARG A 41 -4.88 21.80 8.10
C ARG A 41 -4.52 21.02 6.84
N ALA A 42 -4.28 19.73 6.96
CA ALA A 42 -3.98 18.87 5.82
C ALA A 42 -5.21 18.68 4.90
N GLU A 43 -6.42 18.65 5.45
CA GLU A 43 -7.68 18.60 4.69
C GLU A 43 -7.89 19.86 3.88
N ASP A 44 -7.71 21.04 4.49
CA ASP A 44 -7.86 22.33 3.79
C ASP A 44 -6.85 22.49 2.66
N TYR A 45 -5.59 22.09 2.91
CA TYR A 45 -4.53 22.17 1.89
C TYR A 45 -4.87 21.35 0.65
N ARG A 46 -5.36 20.11 0.82
CA ARG A 46 -5.61 19.20 -0.31
C ARG A 46 -6.94 19.41 -1.02
N ARG A 47 -7.76 20.37 -0.62
CA ARG A 47 -9.10 20.61 -1.19
C ARG A 47 -9.06 20.83 -2.70
N ASN A 48 -8.09 21.60 -3.19
CA ASN A 48 -7.91 21.81 -4.62
C ASN A 48 -7.51 20.51 -5.34
N ASP A 49 -6.73 19.65 -4.70
CA ASP A 49 -6.34 18.35 -5.24
C ASP A 49 -7.52 17.39 -5.29
N GLU A 50 -8.39 17.40 -4.28
CA GLU A 50 -9.63 16.62 -4.27
C GLU A 50 -10.55 16.98 -5.44
N GLU A 51 -10.70 18.26 -5.75
CA GLU A 51 -11.49 18.73 -6.90
C GLU A 51 -10.88 18.26 -8.23
N ARG A 52 -9.54 18.33 -8.37
CA ARG A 52 -8.82 17.80 -9.56
C ARG A 52 -9.01 16.29 -9.71
N TRP A 53 -8.91 15.53 -8.61
CA TRP A 53 -9.12 14.08 -8.64
C TRP A 53 -10.55 13.72 -8.97
N LEU A 54 -11.53 14.44 -8.43
CA LEU A 54 -12.94 14.22 -8.73
C LEU A 54 -13.23 14.44 -10.22
N ARG A 55 -12.71 15.52 -10.80
CA ARG A 55 -12.80 15.79 -12.24
C ARG A 55 -12.11 14.70 -13.06
N SER A 56 -10.92 14.27 -12.64
CA SER A 56 -10.19 13.16 -13.27
C SER A 56 -10.99 11.87 -13.27
N TYR A 57 -11.66 11.57 -12.15
CA TYR A 57 -12.49 10.37 -12.01
C TYR A 57 -13.77 10.43 -12.87
N THR A 58 -14.47 11.56 -12.89
CA THR A 58 -15.65 11.75 -13.73
C THR A 58 -15.32 11.63 -15.21
N ASN A 59 -14.20 12.21 -15.66
CA ASN A 59 -13.70 12.04 -17.03
C ASN A 59 -13.34 10.59 -17.35
N TYR A 60 -12.70 9.88 -16.42
CA TYR A 60 -12.41 8.46 -16.58
C TYR A 60 -13.69 7.61 -16.66
N ARG A 61 -14.69 7.92 -15.83
CA ARG A 61 -15.99 7.25 -15.85
C ARG A 61 -16.78 7.58 -17.12
N GLY A 62 -16.57 8.75 -17.72
CA GLY A 62 -17.33 9.27 -18.83
C GLY A 62 -18.70 9.79 -18.40
N ILE A 63 -18.69 10.51 -17.30
CA ILE A 63 -19.86 11.18 -16.73
C ILE A 63 -19.59 12.68 -16.80
N TYR A 64 -20.58 13.45 -17.21
CA TYR A 64 -20.50 14.90 -17.17
C TYR A 64 -20.60 15.37 -15.72
N GLY A 65 -19.67 16.21 -15.31
CA GLY A 65 -19.69 16.84 -14.00
C GLY A 65 -20.88 17.82 -13.87
N SER A 66 -21.21 18.20 -12.66
CA SER A 66 -22.28 19.17 -12.37
C SER A 66 -21.97 20.58 -12.86
N ASP A 67 -20.69 20.85 -13.18
CA ASP A 67 -20.18 22.09 -13.74
C ASP A 67 -20.53 22.29 -15.23
N VAL A 68 -20.83 21.19 -15.95
CA VAL A 68 -21.17 21.24 -17.37
C VAL A 68 -22.63 21.60 -17.55
N GLN A 69 -22.88 22.83 -18.02
CA GLN A 69 -24.21 23.29 -18.38
C GLN A 69 -24.47 23.03 -19.87
N PHE A 70 -25.59 22.38 -20.16
CA PHE A 70 -26.03 22.15 -21.51
C PHE A 70 -27.04 23.23 -21.92
N THR A 71 -26.88 23.80 -23.12
CA THR A 71 -27.88 24.72 -23.66
C THR A 71 -29.12 23.96 -24.12
N GLU A 72 -30.26 24.60 -24.18
CA GLU A 72 -31.51 23.97 -24.68
C GLU A 72 -31.39 23.48 -26.11
N ALA A 73 -30.50 24.07 -26.91
CA ALA A 73 -30.24 23.68 -28.29
C ALA A 73 -29.40 22.39 -28.39
N GLU A 74 -28.65 22.04 -27.36
CA GLU A 74 -27.82 20.84 -27.33
C GLU A 74 -28.64 19.63 -26.87
N ARG A 75 -28.92 18.71 -27.80
CA ARG A 75 -29.69 17.47 -27.55
C ARG A 75 -28.80 16.28 -27.24
N SER A 76 -27.62 16.24 -27.86
CA SER A 76 -26.67 15.14 -27.67
C SER A 76 -26.04 15.16 -26.31
N ARG A 77 -25.95 13.98 -25.67
CA ARG A 77 -25.27 13.74 -24.40
C ARG A 77 -24.13 12.73 -24.55
N VAL A 78 -23.58 12.61 -25.75
CA VAL A 78 -22.51 11.67 -26.07
C VAL A 78 -21.25 12.08 -25.33
N PHE A 79 -20.64 11.12 -24.65
CA PHE A 79 -19.33 11.27 -23.99
C PHE A 79 -18.33 10.28 -24.57
N ILE A 80 -17.22 10.76 -25.11
CA ILE A 80 -16.15 9.93 -25.67
C ILE A 80 -15.13 9.63 -24.59
N LYS A 81 -14.96 8.37 -24.21
CA LYS A 81 -14.10 7.95 -23.08
C LYS A 81 -12.62 7.87 -23.48
N VAL A 82 -12.04 8.96 -24.01
CA VAL A 82 -10.62 9.01 -24.40
C VAL A 82 -9.72 8.92 -23.16
N THR A 83 -10.03 9.68 -22.13
CA THR A 83 -9.31 9.66 -20.84
C THR A 83 -9.22 8.25 -20.29
N LYS A 84 -10.32 7.50 -20.27
CA LYS A 84 -10.32 6.10 -19.82
C LYS A 84 -9.33 5.24 -20.61
N THR A 85 -9.37 5.36 -21.95
CA THR A 85 -8.50 4.56 -22.82
C THR A 85 -7.03 4.87 -22.59
N LYS A 86 -6.67 6.14 -22.43
CA LYS A 86 -5.29 6.57 -22.20
C LYS A 86 -4.79 6.18 -20.81
N THR A 87 -5.62 6.36 -19.77
CA THR A 87 -5.28 5.93 -18.41
C THR A 87 -5.04 4.44 -18.32
N LEU A 88 -5.90 3.62 -18.95
CA LEU A 88 -5.72 2.17 -18.98
C LEU A 88 -4.49 1.74 -19.79
N ALA A 89 -4.16 2.45 -20.88
CA ALA A 89 -2.96 2.18 -21.65
C ALA A 89 -1.69 2.44 -20.84
N ALA A 90 -1.61 3.58 -20.16
CA ALA A 90 -0.47 3.89 -19.32
C ALA A 90 -0.35 2.96 -18.10
N TYR A 91 -1.48 2.67 -17.44
CA TYR A 91 -1.52 1.66 -16.40
C TYR A 91 -0.99 0.30 -16.90
N GLY A 92 -1.42 -0.13 -18.09
CA GLY A 92 -0.92 -1.35 -18.71
C GLY A 92 0.58 -1.33 -18.94
N GLN A 93 1.13 -0.22 -19.45
CA GLN A 93 2.58 -0.05 -19.64
C GLN A 93 3.35 -0.12 -18.32
N ILE A 94 2.87 0.53 -17.26
CA ILE A 94 3.50 0.48 -15.93
C ILE A 94 3.50 -0.96 -15.40
N VAL A 95 2.36 -1.65 -15.51
CA VAL A 95 2.23 -3.04 -15.06
C VAL A 95 3.13 -3.97 -15.87
N ASP A 96 3.23 -3.77 -17.17
CA ASP A 96 4.13 -4.56 -18.02
C ASP A 96 5.60 -4.35 -17.64
N VAL A 97 6.02 -3.12 -17.37
CA VAL A 97 7.39 -2.83 -16.91
C VAL A 97 7.66 -3.44 -15.54
N LEU A 98 6.73 -3.30 -14.60
CA LEU A 98 6.91 -3.78 -13.22
C LEU A 98 6.85 -5.31 -13.11
N PHE A 99 6.10 -5.98 -13.97
CA PHE A 99 5.85 -7.42 -13.85
C PHE A 99 6.19 -8.21 -15.12
N ALA A 100 6.99 -7.62 -16.04
CA ALA A 100 7.48 -8.31 -17.22
C ALA A 100 8.25 -9.58 -16.81
N GLY A 101 7.83 -10.74 -17.31
CA GLY A 101 8.47 -12.01 -17.01
C GLY A 101 8.12 -12.64 -15.66
N ASN A 102 7.04 -12.22 -15.02
CA ASN A 102 6.55 -12.76 -13.75
C ASN A 102 7.53 -12.66 -12.57
N LYS A 103 8.48 -11.72 -12.63
CA LYS A 103 9.46 -11.42 -11.59
C LYS A 103 9.33 -9.96 -11.17
N PHE A 104 9.53 -9.69 -9.88
CA PHE A 104 9.68 -8.31 -9.41
C PHE A 104 10.97 -7.70 -9.98
N PRO A 105 10.96 -6.44 -10.41
CA PRO A 105 12.13 -5.74 -10.92
C PRO A 105 13.03 -5.29 -9.76
N ILE A 106 13.48 -6.23 -8.97
CA ILE A 106 14.36 -6.02 -7.82
C ILE A 106 15.65 -6.77 -8.09
N SER A 107 16.76 -6.07 -8.01
CA SER A 107 18.10 -6.65 -8.01
C SER A 107 18.87 -6.10 -6.81
N ILE A 108 19.65 -6.96 -6.17
CA ILE A 108 20.50 -6.57 -5.06
C ILE A 108 21.94 -6.74 -5.49
N GLU A 109 22.67 -5.66 -5.51
CA GLU A 109 24.10 -5.64 -5.76
C GLU A 109 24.87 -5.57 -4.45
N PRO A 110 25.98 -6.31 -4.33
CA PRO A 110 26.82 -6.23 -3.14
C PRO A 110 27.46 -4.84 -3.04
N THR A 111 27.39 -4.23 -1.87
CA THR A 111 28.17 -3.02 -1.58
C THR A 111 29.63 -3.38 -1.39
N VAL A 112 30.53 -2.44 -1.71
CA VAL A 112 31.96 -2.58 -1.48
C VAL A 112 32.20 -2.80 0.02
N LEU A 113 32.82 -3.94 0.37
CA LEU A 113 33.14 -4.24 1.76
C LEU A 113 34.18 -3.23 2.28
N PRO A 114 34.06 -2.74 3.52
CA PRO A 114 35.08 -1.92 4.14
C PRO A 114 36.44 -2.65 4.19
N GLU A 115 37.54 -1.92 4.08
CA GLU A 115 38.87 -2.48 4.19
C GLU A 115 39.02 -3.25 5.51
N GLY A 116 39.32 -4.54 5.43
CA GLY A 116 39.50 -5.43 6.60
C GLY A 116 38.44 -6.53 6.77
N VAL A 117 37.36 -6.52 6.01
CA VAL A 117 36.34 -7.59 5.97
C VAL A 117 36.64 -8.52 4.78
N ALA A 118 36.58 -9.81 5.01
CA ALA A 118 36.99 -10.94 4.17
C ALA A 118 37.16 -10.64 2.67
N LYS A 119 38.41 -10.81 2.18
CA LYS A 119 38.73 -10.70 0.76
C LYS A 119 37.99 -11.77 -0.05
N ASP A 120 37.60 -11.42 -1.27
CA ASP A 120 37.04 -12.37 -2.23
C ASP A 120 38.01 -13.58 -2.36
N VAL A 121 37.50 -14.76 -2.02
CA VAL A 121 38.26 -15.99 -2.15
C VAL A 121 38.12 -16.44 -3.60
N SER A 122 39.22 -16.37 -4.37
CA SER A 122 39.29 -16.96 -5.70
C SER A 122 39.38 -18.47 -5.55
N PHE A 123 38.38 -19.19 -6.03
CA PHE A 123 38.39 -20.65 -6.08
C PHE A 123 39.04 -21.10 -7.38
N ASP A 124 40.16 -21.81 -7.30
CA ASP A 124 40.75 -22.52 -8.43
C ASP A 124 40.22 -23.96 -8.40
N PRO A 125 39.45 -24.40 -9.41
CA PRO A 125 38.86 -25.75 -9.44
C PRO A 125 39.89 -26.87 -9.56
N LYS A 126 41.18 -26.55 -9.71
CA LYS A 126 42.27 -27.53 -9.81
C LYS A 126 42.85 -27.99 -8.48
N GLU A 127 42.50 -27.34 -7.34
CA GLU A 127 43.01 -27.73 -6.05
C GLU A 127 41.88 -28.02 -5.05
N PRO A 128 41.31 -29.23 -5.02
CA PRO A 128 40.23 -29.58 -4.11
C PRO A 128 40.64 -29.72 -2.65
N GLU A 129 41.93 -29.66 -2.32
CA GLU A 129 42.41 -29.84 -0.93
C GLU A 129 42.34 -28.59 -0.07
N GLN A 130 42.20 -27.38 -0.65
CA GLN A 130 42.13 -26.13 0.11
C GLN A 130 40.75 -25.90 0.80
N LEU A 131 39.73 -26.64 0.43
CA LEU A 131 38.40 -26.55 1.01
C LEU A 131 38.24 -27.23 2.40
N ARG A 132 39.26 -27.99 2.83
CA ARG A 132 39.18 -28.76 4.10
C ARG A 132 39.73 -28.06 5.34
N GLY A 133 40.40 -26.92 5.18
CA GLY A 133 41.19 -26.32 6.26
C GLY A 133 40.56 -25.07 6.93
N GLU A 134 39.63 -24.38 6.31
CA GLU A 134 39.20 -23.06 6.78
C GLU A 134 37.72 -22.90 7.11
N THR A 135 36.95 -23.97 7.14
CA THR A 135 35.50 -23.90 7.47
C THR A 135 35.18 -24.00 8.97
N GLU A 136 36.17 -24.07 9.85
CA GLU A 136 35.91 -24.20 11.31
C GLU A 136 35.83 -22.90 12.10
N GLU A 137 36.14 -21.74 11.55
CA GLU A 137 36.25 -20.53 12.38
C GLU A 137 35.46 -19.30 11.98
N VAL A 138 34.47 -19.26 11.17
CA VAL A 138 33.58 -18.08 11.13
C VAL A 138 32.15 -18.42 10.70
N SER A 139 31.31 -18.84 11.62
CA SER A 139 29.87 -18.68 11.50
C SER A 139 29.37 -17.77 12.64
N PRO A 140 29.04 -16.51 12.38
CA PRO A 140 28.39 -15.64 13.36
C PRO A 140 26.92 -16.03 13.64
N TYR A 141 26.39 -16.95 12.88
CA TYR A 141 25.03 -17.48 13.08
C TYR A 141 25.14 -18.99 13.22
N GLY A 142 25.11 -19.49 14.45
CA GLY A 142 25.19 -20.88 14.82
C GLY A 142 24.20 -21.77 14.09
N PHE A 143 24.62 -22.26 12.93
CA PHE A 143 24.06 -23.44 12.30
C PHE A 143 25.12 -24.54 12.40
N SER A 144 25.11 -25.27 13.50
CA SER A 144 25.72 -26.58 13.57
C SER A 144 24.83 -27.53 12.74
N GLY A 145 25.18 -27.69 11.48
CA GLY A 145 24.57 -28.70 10.63
C GLY A 145 25.11 -30.07 11.01
N ASP A 146 24.43 -30.77 11.90
CA ASP A 146 24.60 -32.20 12.05
C ASP A 146 24.25 -32.90 10.72
N GLY A 147 25.25 -33.50 10.15
CA GLY A 147 25.32 -34.64 9.29
C GLY A 147 24.11 -35.01 8.45
N MET A 148 24.02 -34.50 7.24
CA MET A 148 23.39 -35.26 6.17
C MET A 148 24.46 -36.19 5.61
N GLU A 149 24.59 -37.39 6.21
CA GLU A 149 25.34 -38.49 5.61
C GLU A 149 24.69 -38.86 4.29
N LEU A 150 25.38 -38.59 3.18
CA LEU A 150 25.05 -39.15 1.88
C LEU A 150 25.10 -40.69 2.00
N PRO A 151 24.10 -41.42 1.48
CA PRO A 151 24.10 -42.86 1.56
C PRO A 151 25.35 -43.43 0.91
N LYS A 152 26.13 -44.18 1.69
CA LYS A 152 27.32 -44.89 1.24
C LYS A 152 26.90 -45.90 0.17
N GLY A 153 27.17 -45.57 -1.08
CA GLY A 153 26.88 -46.42 -2.22
C GLY A 153 26.64 -45.75 -3.56
N ALA A 154 26.60 -44.42 -3.60
CA ALA A 154 26.52 -43.71 -4.88
C ALA A 154 27.88 -43.61 -5.54
N THR A 155 28.23 -44.60 -6.37
CA THR A 155 29.38 -44.54 -7.25
C THR A 155 29.09 -43.58 -8.41
N GLU A 156 30.10 -42.83 -8.85
CA GLU A 156 30.06 -41.87 -9.97
C GLU A 156 29.35 -42.39 -11.23
N LYS A 157 29.32 -43.71 -11.44
CA LYS A 157 28.60 -44.37 -12.51
C LYS A 157 27.06 -44.24 -12.40
N SER A 158 26.48 -44.14 -11.19
CA SER A 158 25.03 -44.07 -11.04
C SER A 158 24.48 -42.66 -11.29
N LEU A 159 25.32 -41.64 -11.27
CA LEU A 159 24.96 -40.26 -11.65
C LEU A 159 25.05 -40.06 -13.16
N LEU A 160 26.01 -40.69 -13.81
CA LEU A 160 26.17 -40.64 -15.28
C LEU A 160 25.03 -41.40 -16.00
N ASP A 161 24.56 -42.54 -15.45
CA ASP A 161 23.45 -43.31 -16.03
C ASP A 161 22.08 -42.59 -15.91
N ARG A 162 21.95 -41.62 -15.02
CA ARG A 162 20.74 -40.79 -14.92
C ARG A 162 20.73 -39.58 -15.84
N LEU A 163 21.89 -39.20 -16.38
CA LEU A 163 22.06 -38.09 -17.34
C LEU A 163 22.00 -38.56 -18.81
N GLY A 164 22.04 -39.89 -19.05
CA GLY A 164 22.05 -40.49 -20.39
C GLY A 164 20.87 -40.14 -21.33
N PRO A 165 19.65 -39.84 -20.84
CA PRO A 165 18.54 -39.42 -21.74
C PRO A 165 18.58 -37.96 -22.17
N LEU A 166 19.48 -37.13 -21.64
CA LEU A 166 19.59 -35.70 -21.97
C LEU A 166 20.54 -35.43 -23.14
N GLU A 167 21.47 -36.36 -23.43
CA GLU A 167 22.42 -36.23 -24.56
C GLU A 167 21.77 -36.41 -25.93
N GLU A 168 20.64 -37.13 -26.02
CA GLU A 168 19.94 -37.37 -27.30
C GLU A 168 19.08 -36.17 -27.79
N LYS A 169 18.93 -35.13 -26.97
CA LYS A 169 18.21 -33.89 -27.34
C LYS A 169 19.09 -32.69 -27.61
N LEU A 170 20.40 -32.80 -27.47
CA LEU A 170 21.38 -31.75 -27.73
C LEU A 170 22.28 -32.17 -28.89
N GLY A 171 21.67 -32.34 -30.06
CA GLY A 171 22.39 -32.44 -31.30
C GLY A 171 22.95 -31.07 -31.67
N ASP A 172 24.13 -30.74 -31.15
CA ASP A 172 25.06 -29.70 -31.62
C ASP A 172 26.19 -29.43 -30.60
N VAL A 173 26.63 -30.45 -29.87
CA VAL A 173 27.68 -30.30 -28.85
C VAL A 173 29.09 -30.22 -29.51
N GLU A 174 29.25 -30.54 -30.82
CA GLU A 174 30.54 -30.43 -31.48
C GLU A 174 30.97 -28.98 -31.74
N ASN A 175 30.03 -28.05 -31.93
CA ASN A 175 30.34 -26.62 -32.09
C ASN A 175 30.66 -25.89 -30.78
N LEU A 176 30.28 -26.45 -29.65
CA LEU A 176 30.59 -25.90 -28.31
C LEU A 176 32.00 -26.31 -27.82
N LYS A 177 32.61 -27.38 -28.42
CA LYS A 177 33.95 -27.79 -28.04
C LYS A 177 35.06 -26.91 -28.65
N GLU A 178 34.79 -26.17 -29.72
CA GLU A 178 35.74 -25.21 -30.29
C GLU A 178 35.74 -23.85 -29.58
N GLU A 179 34.68 -23.45 -28.89
CA GLU A 179 34.67 -22.24 -28.08
C GLU A 179 35.22 -22.44 -26.65
N VAL A 180 35.29 -23.65 -26.15
CA VAL A 180 35.82 -23.99 -24.81
C VAL A 180 37.36 -24.09 -24.78
N GLY A 181 38.04 -23.88 -25.91
CA GLY A 181 39.51 -23.79 -25.98
C GLY A 181 40.13 -22.52 -25.35
N LYS A 182 39.33 -21.60 -24.83
CA LYS A 182 39.80 -20.47 -24.02
C LYS A 182 39.78 -20.88 -22.55
N THR A 183 40.95 -20.86 -21.94
CA THR A 183 41.24 -21.06 -20.52
C THR A 183 40.02 -20.87 -19.61
N PRO A 184 39.73 -21.84 -18.72
CA PRO A 184 38.67 -21.67 -17.75
C PRO A 184 38.94 -20.41 -16.95
N THR A 185 38.11 -19.40 -17.16
CA THR A 185 38.12 -18.17 -16.37
C THR A 185 37.88 -18.63 -14.94
N ALA A 186 38.81 -18.38 -14.04
CA ALA A 186 38.67 -18.67 -12.63
C ALA A 186 37.32 -18.10 -12.18
N ILE A 187 36.40 -18.93 -11.72
CA ILE A 187 35.12 -18.49 -11.18
C ILE A 187 35.47 -17.87 -9.84
N THR A 188 35.60 -16.54 -9.84
CA THR A 188 35.81 -15.78 -8.61
C THR A 188 34.53 -15.85 -7.81
N PHE A 189 34.51 -16.61 -6.75
CA PHE A 189 33.40 -16.72 -5.84
C PHE A 189 33.49 -15.55 -4.86
N SER A 190 32.64 -14.54 -5.04
CA SER A 190 32.48 -13.44 -4.08
C SER A 190 31.41 -13.81 -3.07
N PRO A 191 31.75 -14.00 -1.78
CA PRO A 191 30.76 -14.28 -0.74
C PRO A 191 29.68 -13.19 -0.65
N SER A 192 30.06 -11.94 -0.92
CA SER A 192 29.12 -10.80 -0.96
C SER A 192 28.09 -10.92 -2.10
N MET A 193 28.49 -11.40 -3.27
CA MET A 193 27.55 -11.67 -4.38
C MET A 193 26.56 -12.79 -4.05
N VAL A 194 27.02 -13.84 -3.38
CA VAL A 194 26.13 -14.95 -2.96
C VAL A 194 25.14 -14.47 -1.91
N ALA A 195 25.60 -13.70 -0.94
CA ALA A 195 24.74 -13.10 0.08
C ALA A 195 23.69 -12.17 -0.56
N ALA A 196 24.09 -11.31 -1.50
CA ALA A 196 23.20 -10.43 -2.22
C ALA A 196 22.11 -11.20 -3.01
N LYS A 197 22.50 -12.26 -3.74
CA LYS A 197 21.53 -13.11 -4.47
C LYS A 197 20.59 -13.89 -3.54
N ASN A 198 21.08 -14.34 -2.40
CA ASN A 198 20.23 -15.01 -1.40
C ASN A 198 19.25 -14.03 -0.79
N MET A 199 19.67 -12.80 -0.50
CA MET A 199 18.82 -11.73 0.00
C MET A 199 17.75 -11.34 -1.04
N GLU A 200 18.14 -11.16 -2.31
CA GLU A 200 17.22 -10.90 -3.41
C GLU A 200 16.13 -11.96 -3.51
N ARG A 201 16.53 -13.25 -3.51
CA ARG A 201 15.57 -14.36 -3.56
C ARG A 201 14.60 -14.34 -2.38
N LYS A 202 15.13 -14.10 -1.18
CA LYS A 202 14.30 -14.05 0.03
C LYS A 202 13.32 -12.88 0.01
N ILE A 203 13.74 -11.70 -0.46
CA ILE A 203 12.86 -10.53 -0.58
C ILE A 203 11.77 -10.79 -1.62
N ILE A 204 12.12 -11.34 -2.79
CA ILE A 204 11.15 -11.69 -3.83
C ILE A 204 10.12 -12.70 -3.32
N ASP A 205 10.55 -13.73 -2.60
CA ASP A 205 9.69 -14.74 -2.00
C ASP A 205 8.71 -14.10 -0.99
N GLN A 206 9.22 -13.24 -0.10
CA GLN A 206 8.40 -12.51 0.87
C GLN A 206 7.38 -11.57 0.21
N LEU A 207 7.77 -10.87 -0.86
CA LEU A 207 6.85 -10.00 -1.62
C LEU A 207 5.75 -10.81 -2.33
N GLN A 208 6.07 -11.99 -2.85
CA GLN A 208 5.07 -12.89 -3.42
C GLN A 208 4.12 -13.43 -2.34
N GLU A 209 4.65 -13.87 -1.22
CA GLU A 209 3.88 -14.42 -0.10
C GLU A 209 2.94 -13.38 0.53
N SER A 210 3.37 -12.12 0.62
CA SER A 210 2.56 -11.00 1.10
C SER A 210 1.48 -10.52 0.13
N GLY A 211 1.55 -10.94 -1.13
CA GLY A 211 0.63 -10.48 -2.16
C GLY A 211 0.90 -9.04 -2.62
N ALA A 212 2.14 -8.57 -2.52
CA ALA A 212 2.57 -7.21 -2.89
C ALA A 212 2.20 -6.84 -4.34
N THR A 213 2.18 -7.82 -5.26
CA THR A 213 1.75 -7.59 -6.66
C THR A 213 0.37 -6.95 -6.76
N LYS A 214 -0.58 -7.38 -5.95
CA LYS A 214 -1.94 -6.81 -5.95
C LYS A 214 -1.92 -5.36 -5.48
N GLN A 215 -1.19 -5.08 -4.42
CA GLN A 215 -1.07 -3.73 -3.85
C GLN A 215 -0.40 -2.77 -4.82
N LEU A 216 0.72 -3.20 -5.44
CA LEU A 216 1.43 -2.42 -6.46
C LEU A 216 0.57 -2.12 -7.68
N ARG A 217 -0.27 -3.06 -8.12
CA ARG A 217 -1.22 -2.80 -9.22
C ARG A 217 -2.25 -1.74 -8.86
N SER A 218 -2.79 -1.77 -7.64
CA SER A 218 -3.72 -0.75 -7.18
C SER A 218 -3.04 0.63 -7.10
N THR A 219 -1.82 0.67 -6.57
CA THR A 219 -1.00 1.89 -6.50
C THR A 219 -0.69 2.45 -7.90
N ALA A 220 -0.29 1.59 -8.85
CA ALA A 220 -0.01 1.99 -10.23
C ALA A 220 -1.27 2.53 -10.94
N PHE A 221 -2.43 1.99 -10.63
CA PHE A 221 -3.69 2.48 -11.18
C PHE A 221 -4.02 3.88 -10.65
N GLU A 222 -3.97 4.10 -9.32
CA GLU A 222 -4.20 5.43 -8.74
C GLU A 222 -3.15 6.44 -9.21
N MET A 223 -1.88 6.04 -9.28
CA MET A 223 -0.81 6.86 -9.82
C MET A 223 -1.10 7.31 -11.25
N SER A 224 -1.58 6.43 -12.12
CA SER A 224 -1.93 6.78 -13.50
C SER A 224 -3.15 7.69 -13.61
N LEU A 225 -4.13 7.51 -12.73
CA LEU A 225 -5.41 8.23 -12.78
C LEU A 225 -5.33 9.59 -12.07
N PHE A 226 -4.88 9.58 -10.81
CA PHE A 226 -4.87 10.75 -9.92
C PHE A 226 -3.52 11.45 -9.84
N GLY A 227 -2.47 10.86 -10.42
CA GLY A 227 -1.13 11.44 -10.44
C GLY A 227 -0.23 11.02 -9.29
N THR A 228 -0.74 10.38 -8.25
CA THR A 228 0.07 9.92 -7.12
C THR A 228 -0.41 8.56 -6.65
N GLY A 229 0.53 7.65 -6.47
CA GLY A 229 0.28 6.35 -5.87
C GLY A 229 0.94 6.26 -4.50
N VAL A 230 0.21 5.84 -3.48
CA VAL A 230 0.70 5.74 -2.11
C VAL A 230 0.72 4.30 -1.64
N MET A 231 1.84 3.91 -1.04
CA MET A 231 2.03 2.62 -0.39
C MET A 231 2.45 2.80 1.06
N LYS A 232 1.99 1.89 1.90
CA LYS A 232 2.31 1.82 3.33
C LYS A 232 3.02 0.51 3.66
N GLY A 233 4.03 0.56 4.47
CA GLY A 233 4.77 -0.60 4.96
C GLY A 233 6.26 -0.59 4.57
N PRO A 234 6.95 -1.74 4.76
CA PRO A 234 6.41 -3.03 5.18
C PRO A 234 6.13 -3.14 6.69
N PHE A 235 5.05 -3.85 7.04
CA PHE A 235 4.71 -4.19 8.42
C PHE A 235 4.74 -5.70 8.63
N ALA A 236 5.16 -6.14 9.80
CA ALA A 236 5.03 -7.53 10.21
C ALA A 236 3.55 -7.87 10.43
N THR A 237 3.03 -8.84 9.69
CA THR A 237 1.65 -9.30 9.81
C THR A 237 1.63 -10.82 9.92
N ASP A 238 0.88 -11.33 10.89
CA ASP A 238 0.71 -12.76 11.03
C ASP A 238 -0.32 -13.27 10.03
N LYS A 239 0.11 -14.18 9.17
CA LYS A 239 -0.72 -14.83 8.18
C LYS A 239 -1.04 -16.24 8.64
N GLU A 240 -2.31 -16.55 8.64
CA GLU A 240 -2.81 -17.88 8.99
C GLU A 240 -2.78 -18.79 7.76
N TYR A 241 -2.11 -19.91 7.88
CA TYR A 241 -2.09 -20.98 6.88
C TYR A 241 -2.94 -22.14 7.38
N PRO A 242 -3.95 -22.55 6.61
CA PRO A 242 -4.76 -23.71 6.99
C PRO A 242 -3.89 -24.98 7.02
N ASN A 243 -3.91 -25.64 8.14
CA ASN A 243 -3.24 -26.90 8.35
C ASN A 243 -4.13 -27.84 9.16
N TRP A 244 -4.05 -29.12 8.91
CA TRP A 244 -4.76 -30.17 9.64
C TRP A 244 -3.72 -31.12 10.22
N ASP A 245 -3.91 -31.49 11.47
CA ASP A 245 -3.06 -32.48 12.11
C ASP A 245 -3.39 -33.91 11.60
N GLU A 246 -2.61 -34.88 12.04
CA GLU A 246 -2.78 -36.30 11.62
C GLU A 246 -4.15 -36.88 12.02
N GLU A 247 -4.81 -36.26 13.00
CA GLU A 247 -6.14 -36.68 13.49
C GLU A 247 -7.29 -35.99 12.71
N GLY A 248 -6.97 -35.08 11.76
CA GLY A 248 -7.93 -34.33 10.94
C GLY A 248 -8.54 -33.12 11.63
N ASN A 249 -7.98 -32.67 12.77
CA ASN A 249 -8.40 -31.44 13.41
C ASN A 249 -7.73 -30.22 12.74
N TYR A 250 -8.46 -29.09 12.65
CA TYR A 250 -7.93 -27.87 12.13
C TYR A 250 -6.92 -27.25 13.10
N ASN A 251 -5.66 -27.20 12.70
CA ASN A 251 -4.56 -26.66 13.48
C ASN A 251 -3.76 -25.66 12.62
N PRO A 252 -4.21 -24.40 12.54
CA PRO A 252 -3.60 -23.41 11.64
C PRO A 252 -2.18 -23.05 12.07
N ILE A 253 -1.30 -22.90 11.08
CA ILE A 253 0.07 -22.42 11.28
C ILE A 253 0.10 -20.92 11.04
N PHE A 254 0.58 -20.17 12.02
CA PHE A 254 0.79 -18.73 11.91
C PHE A 254 2.23 -18.43 11.49
N LYS A 255 2.39 -17.66 10.44
CA LYS A 255 3.69 -17.21 9.96
C LYS A 255 3.68 -15.70 9.85
N THR A 256 4.64 -15.05 10.49
CA THR A 256 4.84 -13.60 10.37
C THR A 256 5.52 -13.29 9.04
N VAL A 257 4.86 -12.51 8.20
CA VAL A 257 5.34 -12.08 6.89
C VAL A 257 5.32 -10.55 6.79
N PRO A 258 6.27 -9.93 6.06
CA PRO A 258 6.19 -8.51 5.77
C PRO A 258 5.02 -8.25 4.83
N SER A 259 4.16 -7.32 5.17
CA SER A 259 3.00 -6.93 4.38
C SER A 259 3.09 -5.45 4.01
N THR A 260 2.77 -5.16 2.76
CA THR A 260 2.60 -3.80 2.26
C THR A 260 1.14 -3.60 1.87
N SER A 261 0.63 -2.40 2.05
CA SER A 261 -0.74 -2.05 1.67
C SER A 261 -0.75 -0.81 0.77
N HIS A 262 -1.65 -0.83 -0.21
CA HIS A 262 -2.01 0.35 -0.97
C HIS A 262 -2.86 1.27 -0.10
N VAL A 263 -2.57 2.55 -0.12
CA VAL A 263 -3.33 3.60 0.55
C VAL A 263 -3.91 4.51 -0.53
N SER A 264 -5.23 4.66 -0.53
CA SER A 264 -5.87 5.54 -1.49
C SER A 264 -5.52 7.00 -1.19
N VAL A 265 -5.24 7.79 -2.25
CA VAL A 265 -4.97 9.24 -2.13
C VAL A 265 -6.10 9.97 -1.42
N TRP A 266 -7.34 9.47 -1.52
CA TRP A 266 -8.51 10.04 -0.85
C TRP A 266 -8.46 9.96 0.69
N ASN A 267 -7.72 9.00 1.22
CA ASN A 267 -7.58 8.75 2.66
C ASN A 267 -6.21 9.13 3.19
N PHE A 268 -5.36 9.74 2.37
CA PHE A 268 -3.99 10.09 2.69
C PHE A 268 -3.84 11.60 2.86
N TYR A 269 -3.41 12.04 4.04
CA TYR A 269 -3.29 13.43 4.46
C TYR A 269 -1.83 13.72 4.86
N PRO A 270 -0.98 14.11 3.92
CA PRO A 270 0.41 14.47 4.19
C PRO A 270 0.54 15.85 4.82
N ASP A 271 1.71 16.14 5.33
CA ASP A 271 2.09 17.46 5.81
C ASP A 271 1.98 18.51 4.67
N PRO A 272 1.22 19.60 4.85
CA PRO A 272 1.05 20.65 3.84
C PRO A 272 2.33 21.37 3.45
N ASP A 273 3.32 21.41 4.33
CA ASP A 273 4.57 22.13 4.11
C ASP A 273 5.62 21.28 3.35
N ALA A 274 5.33 19.99 3.14
CA ALA A 274 6.22 19.04 2.45
C ALA A 274 5.86 18.89 0.96
N ASN A 275 6.89 18.82 0.11
CA ASN A 275 6.71 18.49 -1.31
C ASN A 275 6.94 16.98 -1.61
N ASN A 276 7.52 16.26 -0.67
CA ASN A 276 7.78 14.82 -0.78
C ASN A 276 7.75 14.14 0.60
N MET A 277 7.79 12.81 0.60
CA MET A 277 7.73 12.03 1.84
C MET A 277 8.95 12.18 2.75
N ASP A 278 10.11 12.52 2.20
CA ASP A 278 11.33 12.67 3.00
C ASP A 278 11.34 14.01 3.77
N GLU A 279 10.61 15.02 3.29
CA GLU A 279 10.43 16.32 3.94
C GLU A 279 9.27 16.32 4.94
N ALA A 280 8.31 15.39 4.79
CA ALA A 280 7.11 15.37 5.60
C ALA A 280 7.40 15.10 7.08
N GLN A 281 6.97 16.00 7.96
CA GLN A 281 7.07 15.84 9.41
C GLN A 281 6.00 14.89 9.93
N TYR A 282 4.84 14.82 9.26
CA TYR A 282 3.76 13.91 9.63
C TYR A 282 2.93 13.46 8.44
N VAL A 283 2.21 12.38 8.65
CA VAL A 283 1.20 11.85 7.74
C VAL A 283 0.02 11.35 8.56
N ILE A 284 -1.17 11.62 8.09
CA ILE A 284 -2.40 11.09 8.67
C ILE A 284 -3.11 10.22 7.64
N GLU A 285 -3.44 8.99 8.02
CA GLU A 285 -4.30 8.11 7.23
C GLU A 285 -5.67 8.01 7.87
N ARG A 286 -6.70 8.27 7.09
CA ARG A 286 -8.08 8.19 7.50
C ARG A 286 -8.63 6.81 7.19
N HIS A 287 -9.11 6.10 8.20
CA HIS A 287 -9.73 4.80 8.06
C HIS A 287 -11.23 4.84 8.32
N LYS A 288 -11.97 4.23 7.41
CA LYS A 288 -13.42 3.98 7.57
C LYS A 288 -13.62 2.57 8.08
N MET A 289 -13.83 2.43 9.39
CA MET A 289 -13.91 1.13 10.04
C MET A 289 -15.34 0.75 10.42
N SER A 290 -15.65 -0.55 10.31
CA SER A 290 -16.84 -1.13 10.86
C SER A 290 -16.65 -1.46 12.36
N ARG A 291 -17.75 -1.66 13.09
CA ARG A 291 -17.71 -2.10 14.49
C ARG A 291 -16.88 -3.37 14.69
N THR A 292 -16.96 -4.32 13.76
CA THR A 292 -16.19 -5.57 13.84
C THR A 292 -14.70 -5.34 13.67
N GLN A 293 -14.32 -4.47 12.72
CA GLN A 293 -12.91 -4.09 12.51
C GLN A 293 -12.36 -3.37 13.73
N LEU A 294 -13.11 -2.42 14.30
CA LEU A 294 -12.69 -1.70 15.48
C LEU A 294 -12.51 -2.65 16.68
N ARG A 295 -13.42 -3.62 16.90
CA ARG A 295 -13.25 -4.66 17.91
C ARG A 295 -12.02 -5.54 17.67
N SER A 296 -11.66 -5.80 16.41
CA SER A 296 -10.46 -6.61 16.11
C SER A 296 -9.17 -5.92 16.53
N LEU A 297 -9.15 -4.57 16.63
CA LEU A 297 -7.98 -3.83 17.10
C LEU A 297 -7.64 -4.15 18.55
N LYS A 298 -8.60 -4.55 19.40
CA LYS A 298 -8.34 -4.96 20.77
C LYS A 298 -7.36 -6.14 20.88
N LYS A 299 -7.29 -6.98 19.86
CA LYS A 299 -6.36 -8.13 19.83
C LYS A 299 -4.93 -7.72 19.50
N ARG A 300 -4.73 -6.48 19.04
CA ARG A 300 -3.41 -5.96 18.69
C ARG A 300 -2.74 -5.34 19.91
N PRO A 301 -1.41 -5.45 20.02
CA PRO A 301 -0.68 -4.86 21.15
C PRO A 301 -0.84 -3.33 21.19
N TYR A 302 -0.80 -2.80 22.39
CA TYR A 302 -0.85 -1.36 22.69
C TYR A 302 -2.16 -0.64 22.33
N PHE A 303 -3.23 -1.34 21.95
CA PHE A 303 -4.55 -0.74 21.80
C PHE A 303 -5.31 -0.78 23.13
N ARG A 304 -5.90 0.34 23.52
CA ARG A 304 -6.70 0.52 24.75
C ARG A 304 -8.09 -0.11 24.56
N GLY A 305 -8.25 -1.34 25.06
CA GLY A 305 -9.47 -2.14 24.85
C GLY A 305 -10.74 -1.50 25.45
N SER A 306 -10.63 -0.89 26.65
CA SER A 306 -11.71 -0.17 27.32
C SER A 306 -12.20 1.03 26.50
N VAL A 307 -11.27 1.84 26.00
CA VAL A 307 -11.57 3.02 25.17
C VAL A 307 -12.26 2.62 23.87
N ILE A 308 -11.84 1.50 23.26
CA ILE A 308 -12.50 0.98 22.05
C ILE A 308 -13.96 0.62 22.34
N ASP A 309 -14.27 0.03 23.53
CA ASP A 309 -15.64 -0.28 23.90
C ASP A 309 -16.48 0.98 24.11
N GLU A 310 -15.90 2.00 24.73
CA GLU A 310 -16.56 3.28 24.93
C GLU A 310 -16.87 3.97 23.59
N VAL A 311 -15.91 3.96 22.63
CA VAL A 311 -16.15 4.48 21.28
C VAL A 311 -17.27 3.73 20.58
N ILE A 312 -17.30 2.39 20.68
CA ILE A 312 -18.35 1.57 20.10
C ILE A 312 -19.72 1.85 20.76
N TYR A 313 -19.72 2.10 22.07
CA TYR A 313 -20.93 2.41 22.83
C TYR A 313 -21.46 3.82 22.53
N ALA A 314 -20.56 4.79 22.35
CA ALA A 314 -20.91 6.18 21.97
C ALA A 314 -21.60 6.26 20.59
N GLY A 315 -21.41 5.27 19.73
CA GLY A 315 -22.09 5.17 18.45
C GLY A 315 -21.25 5.66 17.28
N GLU A 316 -21.91 5.87 16.15
CA GLU A 316 -21.28 6.25 14.89
C GLU A 316 -20.63 7.64 14.98
N SER A 317 -19.39 7.74 14.50
CA SER A 317 -18.62 8.99 14.43
C SER A 317 -18.17 9.35 13.01
N TYR A 318 -18.64 8.59 12.01
CA TYR A 318 -18.20 8.80 10.63
C TYR A 318 -18.94 9.97 9.98
N VAL A 319 -18.17 10.98 9.57
CA VAL A 319 -18.66 12.09 8.77
C VAL A 319 -18.32 11.83 7.30
N LYS A 320 -19.36 11.75 6.46
CA LYS A 320 -19.20 11.55 5.03
C LYS A 320 -18.59 12.79 4.38
N LYS A 321 -17.55 12.61 3.59
CA LYS A 321 -16.94 13.70 2.81
C LYS A 321 -17.73 13.92 1.52
N TYR A 322 -17.73 15.15 1.02
CA TYR A 322 -18.51 15.56 -0.16
C TYR A 322 -18.20 14.74 -1.42
N TRP A 323 -16.95 14.31 -1.59
CA TRP A 323 -16.51 13.53 -2.73
C TRP A 323 -16.93 12.05 -2.69
N GLU A 324 -17.32 11.53 -1.53
CA GLU A 324 -17.67 10.11 -1.40
C GLU A 324 -18.95 9.75 -2.15
N ASP A 325 -19.88 10.69 -2.29
CA ASP A 325 -21.10 10.50 -3.07
C ASP A 325 -20.81 10.37 -4.57
N ASP A 326 -19.88 11.18 -5.06
CA ASP A 326 -19.53 11.21 -6.48
C ASP A 326 -18.64 10.01 -6.87
N LEU A 327 -17.85 9.47 -5.94
CA LEU A 327 -17.04 8.26 -6.18
C LEU A 327 -17.89 6.98 -6.21
N SER A 328 -19.01 6.96 -5.50
CA SER A 328 -19.85 5.78 -5.37
C SER A 328 -21.16 5.97 -6.13
N ASP A 329 -21.42 5.16 -7.16
CA ASP A 329 -22.71 5.12 -7.88
C ASP A 329 -23.87 4.69 -7.00
N TYR A 330 -23.56 4.09 -5.89
CA TYR A 330 -24.51 3.53 -4.95
C TYR A 330 -23.97 3.71 -3.54
N ALA A 331 -24.38 4.78 -2.89
CA ALA A 331 -24.21 4.95 -1.47
C ALA A 331 -25.54 4.59 -0.78
N PRO A 332 -25.78 3.32 -0.43
CA PRO A 332 -26.92 2.99 0.40
C PRO A 332 -26.69 3.63 1.76
N ASP A 333 -27.51 4.61 2.06
CA ASP A 333 -27.58 5.24 3.39
C ASP A 333 -28.27 4.28 4.36
N HIS A 334 -27.84 3.03 4.37
CA HIS A 334 -28.50 1.99 5.16
C HIS A 334 -27.64 1.65 6.35
N GLY A 335 -27.86 2.38 7.46
CA GLY A 335 -27.75 1.88 8.85
C GLY A 335 -26.48 1.11 9.25
N ILE A 336 -25.42 1.16 8.48
CA ILE A 336 -24.16 0.51 8.81
C ILE A 336 -23.32 1.51 9.60
N TYR A 337 -23.28 1.32 10.90
CA TYR A 337 -22.40 2.08 11.79
C TYR A 337 -20.96 2.05 11.28
N ARG A 338 -20.42 3.24 10.99
CA ARG A 338 -19.04 3.45 10.59
C ARG A 338 -18.37 4.39 11.57
N PHE A 339 -17.08 4.14 11.75
CA PHE A 339 -16.23 4.93 12.63
C PHE A 339 -15.09 5.51 11.80
N GLU A 340 -14.87 6.81 11.98
CA GLU A 340 -13.70 7.49 11.44
C GLU A 340 -12.55 7.32 12.42
N VAL A 341 -11.48 6.69 11.95
CA VAL A 341 -10.28 6.48 12.73
C VAL A 341 -9.13 7.18 12.02
N LEU A 342 -8.45 8.07 12.71
CA LEU A 342 -7.27 8.77 12.23
C LEU A 342 -6.03 8.06 12.75
N GLU A 343 -5.17 7.65 11.83
CA GLU A 343 -3.86 7.08 12.14
C GLU A 343 -2.80 8.11 11.81
N TYR A 344 -2.18 8.67 12.83
CA TYR A 344 -1.11 9.66 12.74
C TYR A 344 0.26 8.98 12.80
N TRP A 345 1.16 9.38 11.94
CA TRP A 345 2.58 9.05 11.97
C TRP A 345 3.36 10.35 11.84
N GLY A 346 4.19 10.68 12.80
CA GLY A 346 4.99 11.90 12.73
C GLY A 346 5.63 12.27 14.05
N MET A 347 6.20 13.47 14.06
CA MET A 347 6.86 14.03 15.23
C MET A 347 5.84 14.43 16.30
N CYS A 348 6.16 14.11 17.52
CA CYS A 348 5.36 14.42 18.71
C CYS A 348 6.29 14.74 19.87
N ASP A 349 5.92 15.74 20.67
CA ASP A 349 6.69 16.16 21.84
C ASP A 349 6.86 15.03 22.86
N VAL A 350 8.07 14.89 23.37
CA VAL A 350 8.41 13.85 24.36
C VAL A 350 7.57 13.98 25.62
N SER A 351 7.32 15.21 26.07
CA SER A 351 6.47 15.49 27.25
C SER A 351 5.07 14.90 27.11
N ILE A 352 4.44 15.07 25.94
CA ILE A 352 3.10 14.53 25.63
C ILE A 352 3.11 13.00 25.59
N LEU A 353 4.20 12.40 25.07
CA LEU A 353 4.37 10.95 25.03
C LEU A 353 4.48 10.35 26.44
N GLU A 354 5.28 10.96 27.32
CA GLU A 354 5.45 10.53 28.72
C GLU A 354 4.16 10.67 29.54
N GLU A 355 3.44 11.79 29.39
CA GLU A 355 2.16 12.02 30.07
C GLU A 355 1.11 10.96 29.71
N ASN A 356 1.17 10.41 28.51
CA ASN A 356 0.26 9.37 28.04
C ASN A 356 0.75 7.93 28.31
N GLY A 357 1.84 7.78 29.09
CA GLY A 357 2.34 6.49 29.55
C GLY A 357 3.16 5.73 28.50
N VAL A 358 3.75 6.41 27.53
CA VAL A 358 4.67 5.78 26.57
C VAL A 358 6.05 5.68 27.21
N GLU A 359 6.58 4.47 27.32
CA GLU A 359 7.93 4.24 27.81
C GLU A 359 8.95 4.71 26.77
N ILE A 360 9.75 5.71 27.13
CA ILE A 360 10.80 6.28 26.27
C ILE A 360 12.16 5.74 26.72
N PRO A 361 12.94 5.11 25.81
CA PRO A 361 14.31 4.70 26.09
C PRO A 361 15.16 5.88 26.56
N GLU A 362 16.07 5.65 27.53
CA GLU A 362 16.92 6.70 28.10
C GLU A 362 17.76 7.43 27.04
N ASP A 363 18.20 6.71 26.01
CA ASP A 363 18.98 7.27 24.90
C ASP A 363 18.21 8.31 24.07
N LEU A 364 16.87 8.31 24.14
CA LEU A 364 16.00 9.21 23.36
C LEU A 364 15.39 10.32 24.20
N LYS A 365 15.52 10.31 25.52
CA LYS A 365 14.95 11.33 26.42
C LYS A 365 15.61 12.72 26.28
N GLU A 366 16.78 12.80 25.67
CA GLU A 366 17.47 14.08 25.42
C GLU A 366 16.89 14.82 24.19
N GLN A 367 16.04 14.17 23.41
CA GLN A 367 15.38 14.78 22.24
C GLN A 367 14.09 15.45 22.67
N ASP A 368 13.78 16.59 22.07
CA ASP A 368 12.54 17.33 22.34
C ASP A 368 11.33 16.68 21.69
N GLU A 369 11.52 16.09 20.49
CA GLU A 369 10.47 15.46 19.69
C GLU A 369 10.88 14.05 19.22
N LEU A 370 9.94 13.12 19.20
CA LEU A 370 10.13 11.76 18.72
C LEU A 370 9.03 11.36 17.73
N GLN A 371 9.39 10.51 16.79
CA GLN A 371 8.38 9.94 15.87
C GLN A 371 7.49 8.94 16.59
N ALA A 372 6.20 9.17 16.50
CA ALA A 372 5.17 8.35 17.13
C ALA A 372 4.11 7.88 16.12
N ASN A 373 3.44 6.77 16.47
CA ASN A 373 2.23 6.31 15.83
C ASN A 373 1.06 6.44 16.80
N ILE A 374 0.08 7.22 16.41
CA ILE A 374 -1.06 7.56 17.26
C ILE A 374 -2.36 7.27 16.51
N TRP A 375 -3.29 6.61 17.20
CA TRP A 375 -4.60 6.28 16.66
C TRP A 375 -5.70 6.95 17.48
N VAL A 376 -6.53 7.73 16.81
CA VAL A 376 -7.62 8.51 17.42
C VAL A 376 -8.94 8.16 16.74
N CYS A 377 -10.00 8.03 17.53
CA CYS A 377 -11.36 7.83 17.05
C CYS A 377 -12.35 8.54 17.96
N ASN A 378 -13.25 9.32 17.39
CA ASN A 378 -14.30 10.03 18.13
C ASN A 378 -13.77 10.86 19.31
N GLY A 379 -12.64 11.55 19.12
CA GLY A 379 -12.03 12.35 20.18
C GLY A 379 -11.43 11.52 21.33
N LYS A 380 -11.15 10.23 21.11
CA LYS A 380 -10.54 9.33 22.10
C LYS A 380 -9.27 8.68 21.53
N LEU A 381 -8.26 8.56 22.38
CA LEU A 381 -6.97 7.97 22.06
C LEU A 381 -7.04 6.44 22.14
N LEU A 382 -6.96 5.76 20.98
CA LEU A 382 -7.01 4.31 20.90
C LEU A 382 -5.65 3.66 21.12
N ARG A 383 -4.59 4.28 20.60
CA ARG A 383 -3.22 3.76 20.66
C ARG A 383 -2.23 4.90 20.56
N MET A 384 -1.11 4.79 21.29
CA MET A 384 0.03 5.68 21.18
C MET A 384 1.31 4.90 21.45
N VAL A 385 2.22 4.90 20.49
CA VAL A 385 3.50 4.17 20.58
C VAL A 385 4.57 4.90 19.80
N LEU A 386 5.82 4.71 20.18
CA LEU A 386 6.96 5.18 19.41
C LEU A 386 7.05 4.44 18.07
N ASN A 387 7.65 5.10 17.09
CA ASN A 387 7.91 4.48 15.80
C ASN A 387 8.86 3.28 15.97
N PRO A 388 8.45 2.05 15.61
CA PRO A 388 9.26 0.85 15.80
C PRO A 388 10.40 0.69 14.76
N PHE A 389 10.42 1.51 13.73
CA PHE A 389 11.40 1.42 12.65
C PHE A 389 12.74 2.04 13.06
N LYS A 390 13.84 1.43 12.62
CA LYS A 390 15.21 1.95 12.80
C LYS A 390 15.93 1.97 11.45
N PRO A 391 16.33 3.14 10.93
CA PRO A 391 16.06 4.48 11.47
C PRO A 391 14.56 4.81 11.52
N ALA A 392 14.15 5.68 12.44
CA ALA A 392 12.79 6.14 12.54
C ALA A 392 12.41 6.89 11.26
N LYS A 393 11.50 6.33 10.47
CA LYS A 393 10.94 6.94 9.26
C LYS A 393 9.45 6.68 9.19
N ILE A 394 8.73 7.60 8.61
CA ILE A 394 7.30 7.45 8.32
C ILE A 394 7.15 6.30 7.31
N PRO A 395 6.36 5.24 7.63
CA PRO A 395 6.31 4.04 6.79
C PRO A 395 5.37 4.19 5.59
N TYR A 396 5.44 5.30 4.91
CA TYR A 396 4.70 5.57 3.68
C TYR A 396 5.67 5.94 2.57
N MET A 397 5.31 5.58 1.35
CA MET A 397 5.99 5.95 0.13
C MET A 397 4.95 6.48 -0.86
N ALA A 398 5.15 7.71 -1.32
CA ALA A 398 4.35 8.32 -2.37
C ALA A 398 5.19 8.41 -3.65
N ALA A 399 4.61 7.95 -4.76
CA ALA A 399 5.25 8.01 -6.08
C ALA A 399 4.37 8.82 -7.02
N PRO A 400 4.85 9.97 -7.53
CA PRO A 400 4.12 10.76 -8.52
C PRO A 400 4.22 10.11 -9.91
N TYR A 401 3.16 10.22 -10.72
CA TYR A 401 3.18 9.87 -12.14
C TYR A 401 3.97 10.90 -12.93
N GLU A 402 3.60 12.16 -12.80
CA GLU A 402 4.36 13.31 -13.28
C GLU A 402 4.67 14.20 -12.09
N LEU A 403 5.95 14.48 -11.88
CA LEU A 403 6.42 15.24 -10.72
C LEU A 403 5.97 16.70 -10.83
N ASN A 404 5.29 17.18 -9.80
CA ASN A 404 5.09 18.60 -9.55
C ASN A 404 6.06 19.05 -8.44
N PRO A 405 7.09 19.84 -8.75
CA PRO A 405 8.13 20.19 -7.77
C PRO A 405 7.66 21.12 -6.65
N TYR A 406 6.46 21.68 -6.76
CA TYR A 406 5.90 22.66 -5.81
C TYR A 406 4.64 22.15 -5.10
N SER A 407 4.33 20.87 -5.26
CA SER A 407 3.18 20.24 -4.61
C SER A 407 3.53 18.82 -4.24
N PHE A 408 2.98 18.34 -3.13
CA PHE A 408 3.12 16.95 -2.72
C PHE A 408 2.53 15.98 -3.75
N PHE A 409 1.39 16.34 -4.32
CA PHE A 409 0.68 15.49 -5.27
C PHE A 409 1.10 15.77 -6.71
N GLY A 410 1.44 14.71 -7.43
CA GLY A 410 1.78 14.76 -8.84
C GLY A 410 0.56 14.96 -9.74
N VAL A 411 0.83 15.04 -11.04
CA VAL A 411 -0.18 15.21 -12.09
C VAL A 411 -0.45 13.88 -12.77
N GLY A 412 -1.74 13.53 -12.92
CA GLY A 412 -2.18 12.29 -13.56
C GLY A 412 -2.48 12.44 -15.05
N ILE A 413 -2.62 11.31 -15.74
CA ILE A 413 -2.98 11.32 -17.17
C ILE A 413 -4.37 11.93 -17.37
N ALA A 414 -5.30 11.67 -16.47
CA ALA A 414 -6.66 12.16 -16.60
C ALA A 414 -6.71 13.70 -16.55
N GLU A 415 -5.88 14.31 -15.72
CA GLU A 415 -5.72 15.74 -15.62
C GLU A 415 -5.09 16.31 -16.89
N ASN A 416 -3.98 15.74 -17.37
CA ASN A 416 -3.35 16.16 -18.63
C ASN A 416 -4.25 16.02 -19.86
N MET A 417 -5.28 15.16 -19.78
CA MET A 417 -6.24 14.93 -20.85
C MET A 417 -7.52 15.77 -20.72
N ASP A 418 -7.69 16.55 -19.67
CA ASP A 418 -8.96 17.23 -19.35
C ASP A 418 -9.43 18.16 -20.47
N ASP A 419 -8.57 19.09 -20.92
CA ASP A 419 -8.87 20.00 -22.01
C ASP A 419 -9.16 19.27 -23.32
N THR A 420 -8.37 18.24 -23.63
CA THR A 420 -8.56 17.41 -24.82
C THR A 420 -9.88 16.67 -24.76
N GLN A 421 -10.23 16.10 -23.61
CA GLN A 421 -11.50 15.41 -23.38
C GLN A 421 -12.69 16.34 -23.56
N THR A 422 -12.60 17.54 -23.02
CA THR A 422 -13.64 18.58 -23.12
C THR A 422 -13.87 19.00 -24.57
N LEU A 423 -12.79 19.28 -25.32
CA LEU A 423 -12.86 19.62 -26.75
C LEU A 423 -13.46 18.49 -27.58
N MET A 424 -13.00 17.25 -27.36
CA MET A 424 -13.50 16.07 -28.08
C MET A 424 -14.99 15.85 -27.83
N ASN A 425 -15.43 16.00 -26.60
CA ASN A 425 -16.85 15.89 -26.26
C ASN A 425 -17.68 16.98 -26.92
N GLY A 426 -17.19 18.24 -26.92
CA GLY A 426 -17.85 19.37 -27.56
C GLY A 426 -18.03 19.16 -29.07
N PHE A 427 -16.95 18.80 -29.76
CA PHE A 427 -17.02 18.52 -31.21
C PHE A 427 -17.94 17.37 -31.54
N MET A 428 -17.91 16.28 -30.76
CA MET A 428 -18.77 15.14 -31.04
C MET A 428 -20.23 15.45 -30.80
N ARG A 429 -20.57 16.19 -29.74
CA ARG A 429 -21.95 16.64 -29.50
C ARG A 429 -22.46 17.49 -30.65
N MET A 430 -21.69 18.50 -31.12
CA MET A 430 -22.04 19.32 -32.27
C MET A 430 -22.20 18.50 -33.55
N ALA A 431 -21.31 17.53 -33.79
CA ALA A 431 -21.41 16.66 -34.96
C ALA A 431 -22.68 15.80 -34.93
N VAL A 432 -23.03 15.24 -33.80
CA VAL A 432 -24.27 14.43 -33.64
C VAL A 432 -25.49 15.30 -33.78
N ASP A 433 -25.54 16.47 -33.16
CA ASP A 433 -26.67 17.39 -33.25
C ASP A 433 -26.85 17.89 -34.69
N ASN A 434 -25.77 18.23 -35.42
CA ASN A 434 -25.81 18.59 -36.81
C ASN A 434 -26.30 17.43 -37.70
N ALA A 435 -25.85 16.20 -37.43
CA ALA A 435 -26.29 15.02 -38.15
C ALA A 435 -27.78 14.77 -37.94
N VAL A 436 -28.30 14.96 -36.74
CA VAL A 436 -29.75 14.85 -36.43
C VAL A 436 -30.54 15.93 -37.16
N LEU A 437 -30.07 17.18 -37.11
CA LEU A 437 -30.72 18.29 -37.79
C LEU A 437 -30.73 18.11 -39.32
N SER A 438 -29.63 17.66 -39.92
CA SER A 438 -29.54 17.45 -41.38
C SER A 438 -30.28 16.18 -41.84
N GLY A 439 -30.43 15.20 -40.94
CA GLY A 439 -31.18 13.97 -41.25
C GLY A 439 -32.71 14.10 -41.12
N ASN A 440 -33.18 15.12 -40.42
CA ASN A 440 -34.61 15.39 -40.27
C ASN A 440 -35.13 16.23 -41.45
N LEU A 441 -36.31 15.89 -41.95
CA LEU A 441 -37.02 16.69 -42.94
C LEU A 441 -37.38 18.05 -42.31
N ILE A 442 -36.78 19.11 -42.84
CA ILE A 442 -37.21 20.47 -42.54
C ILE A 442 -38.35 20.79 -43.47
N MET A 443 -39.55 20.97 -42.95
CA MET A 443 -40.72 21.37 -43.70
C MET A 443 -41.04 22.82 -43.37
N GLU A 444 -41.16 23.65 -44.42
CA GLU A 444 -41.71 24.98 -44.27
C GLU A 444 -43.24 24.86 -44.41
N VAL A 445 -43.95 25.29 -43.36
CA VAL A 445 -45.41 25.21 -43.33
C VAL A 445 -45.95 26.62 -43.21
N ASP A 446 -46.83 26.94 -44.18
CA ASP A 446 -47.56 28.19 -44.13
C ASP A 446 -48.76 28.07 -43.17
N GLU A 447 -48.60 28.75 -42.01
CA GLU A 447 -49.61 28.74 -40.94
C GLU A 447 -50.96 29.28 -41.38
N THR A 448 -50.99 30.12 -42.42
CA THR A 448 -52.26 30.70 -42.94
C THR A 448 -53.16 29.69 -43.63
N ASN A 449 -52.59 28.57 -44.10
CA ASN A 449 -53.29 27.49 -44.80
C ASN A 449 -53.57 26.26 -43.92
N LEU A 450 -53.25 26.32 -42.60
CA LEU A 450 -53.59 25.26 -41.68
C LEU A 450 -55.08 25.29 -41.28
N VAL A 451 -55.70 24.11 -41.24
CA VAL A 451 -57.06 23.97 -40.76
C VAL A 451 -57.09 24.30 -39.25
N PRO A 452 -58.05 25.18 -38.82
CA PRO A 452 -58.14 25.54 -37.40
C PRO A 452 -58.26 24.29 -36.50
N GLY A 453 -57.34 24.13 -35.55
CA GLY A 453 -57.31 23.01 -34.60
C GLY A 453 -56.31 21.89 -34.93
N GLN A 454 -55.48 22.01 -35.98
CA GLN A 454 -54.32 21.15 -36.18
C GLN A 454 -53.08 21.71 -35.45
N ASP A 455 -52.72 21.04 -34.37
CA ASP A 455 -51.44 21.28 -33.71
C ASP A 455 -50.34 20.56 -34.50
N LEU A 456 -49.39 21.33 -35.01
CA LEU A 456 -48.15 20.80 -35.54
C LEU A 456 -47.21 20.53 -34.38
N SER A 457 -47.25 19.32 -33.85
CA SER A 457 -46.22 18.86 -32.92
C SER A 457 -44.93 18.56 -33.74
N VAL A 458 -43.97 19.42 -33.65
CA VAL A 458 -42.61 19.18 -34.16
C VAL A 458 -41.94 18.17 -33.22
N TYR A 459 -41.71 16.96 -33.67
CA TYR A 459 -40.98 15.93 -32.98
C TYR A 459 -39.46 16.14 -33.13
#